data_5643342f145c1b9a2b092d956cbef8de
#
_entry.id   5643342f145c1b9a2b092d956cbef8de
#
_cell.length_a   1.000
_cell.length_b   1.000
_cell.length_c   1.000
_cell.angle_alpha   90.00
_cell.angle_beta   90.00
_cell.angle_gamma   90.00
#
_symmetry.space_group_name_H-M   'P 1'
#
loop_
_entity.id
_entity.type
_entity.pdbx_description
1 polymer ?
#
loop_
_entity_poly.entity_id
_entity_poly.type
_entity_poly.pdbx_seq_one_letter_code
_entity_poly.pdbx_strand_id
1 'polypeptide(L)'
;MTEEAFAKVLRAHGARVFIVGGWVRDALRHVRPHDKDYMVSGIAEADFQQLFPDAQKVGHGFPVYLVSIDGCLSEVAFARKERKEGQGYRGFRVSYDPSVTVEEDLYRRDTTMNSMALELPAKTLIDPYHGARDVEKGIIRAVSPHFTEDPVRALRAARQAAEFGFSIAEQTSRYMHACREELQGEPQERIVAELRRALQAERPSVFFRALERAGILSVTFPELSLLIGKTQPPEYHPEGDAWQHTLLVVDRAASKTANVAARFAALVHDLGKGMTPKAMEPHHYGHEQRGLEQLAAWDWRVTLPKD
;
A
#
# COMPACT_ATOMS: atom_id res chain seq x y z
N MET A 1 10.03 -24.99 15.16
CA MET A 1 11.34 -24.65 15.79
C MET A 1 11.32 -23.26 16.36
N THR A 2 12.29 -22.88 17.23
CA THR A 2 12.42 -21.49 17.70
C THR A 2 13.08 -20.60 16.64
N GLU A 3 12.85 -19.27 16.71
CA GLU A 3 13.50 -18.27 15.84
C GLU A 3 15.05 -18.36 15.91
N GLU A 4 15.57 -18.57 17.12
CA GLU A 4 17.01 -18.72 17.33
C GLU A 4 17.56 -19.99 16.66
N ALA A 5 16.84 -21.12 16.77
CA ALA A 5 17.22 -22.38 16.12
C ALA A 5 17.18 -22.25 14.60
N PHE A 6 16.15 -21.60 14.05
CA PHE A 6 16.03 -21.31 12.62
C PHE A 6 17.23 -20.51 12.10
N ALA A 7 17.56 -19.39 12.78
CA ALA A 7 18.70 -18.57 12.42
C ALA A 7 20.03 -19.33 12.54
N LYS A 8 20.20 -20.17 13.58
CA LYS A 8 21.42 -20.97 13.80
C LYS A 8 21.66 -21.99 12.70
N VAL A 9 20.62 -22.71 12.29
CA VAL A 9 20.70 -23.70 11.21
C VAL A 9 21.15 -23.02 9.91
N LEU A 10 20.53 -21.93 9.52
CA LEU A 10 20.87 -21.21 8.30
C LEU A 10 22.29 -20.63 8.33
N ARG A 11 22.70 -20.04 9.45
CA ARG A 11 24.06 -19.51 9.61
C ARG A 11 25.15 -20.58 9.52
N ALA A 12 24.89 -21.79 10.00
CA ALA A 12 25.83 -22.91 9.86
C ALA A 12 26.08 -23.30 8.39
N HIS A 13 25.17 -22.89 7.48
CA HIS A 13 25.27 -23.10 6.03
C HIS A 13 25.63 -21.81 5.27
N GLY A 14 26.18 -20.80 5.97
CA GLY A 14 26.62 -19.55 5.36
C GLY A 14 25.52 -18.55 5.02
N ALA A 15 24.27 -18.87 5.35
CA ALA A 15 23.14 -17.98 5.11
C ALA A 15 22.96 -16.94 6.22
N ARG A 16 22.31 -15.83 5.88
CA ARG A 16 21.87 -14.77 6.80
C ARG A 16 20.36 -14.76 6.87
N VAL A 17 19.80 -14.45 8.03
CA VAL A 17 18.35 -14.42 8.28
C VAL A 17 17.95 -13.06 8.82
N PHE A 18 16.85 -12.53 8.32
CA PHE A 18 16.35 -11.20 8.67
C PHE A 18 14.84 -11.23 8.93
N ILE A 19 14.38 -10.46 9.89
CA ILE A 19 12.99 -10.02 9.96
C ILE A 19 12.88 -8.75 9.14
N VAL A 20 11.87 -8.61 8.28
CA VAL A 20 11.78 -7.49 7.32
C VAL A 20 10.41 -6.83 7.30
N GLY A 21 10.34 -5.65 6.68
CA GLY A 21 9.10 -4.98 6.31
C GLY A 21 8.31 -4.39 7.47
N GLY A 22 7.00 -4.61 7.46
CA GLY A 22 6.05 -3.99 8.39
C GLY A 22 6.34 -4.24 9.85
N TRP A 23 6.83 -5.43 10.19
CA TRP A 23 7.18 -5.78 11.56
C TRP A 23 8.27 -4.87 12.15
N VAL A 24 9.33 -4.61 11.39
CA VAL A 24 10.45 -3.73 11.83
C VAL A 24 9.97 -2.29 12.01
N ARG A 25 9.17 -1.79 11.06
CA ARG A 25 8.55 -0.46 11.16
C ARG A 25 7.69 -0.32 12.42
N ASP A 26 6.80 -1.29 12.67
CA ASP A 26 5.84 -1.22 13.78
C ASP A 26 6.54 -1.36 15.13
N ALA A 27 7.60 -2.17 15.22
CA ALA A 27 8.48 -2.23 16.39
C ALA A 27 9.11 -0.86 16.71
N LEU A 28 9.60 -0.13 15.68
CA LEU A 28 10.15 1.22 15.84
C LEU A 28 9.10 2.27 16.20
N ARG A 29 7.85 2.05 15.80
CA ARG A 29 6.71 2.90 16.18
C ARG A 29 6.18 2.58 17.58
N HIS A 30 6.76 1.61 18.29
CA HIS A 30 6.28 1.11 19.58
C HIS A 30 4.82 0.61 19.55
N VAL A 31 4.38 0.12 18.40
CA VAL A 31 3.09 -0.55 18.20
C VAL A 31 3.34 -2.04 18.19
N ARG A 32 2.42 -2.85 18.75
CA ARG A 32 2.54 -4.31 18.71
C ARG A 32 2.59 -4.77 17.24
N PRO A 33 3.72 -5.32 16.77
CA PRO A 33 3.81 -5.80 15.41
C PRO A 33 2.90 -7.01 15.21
N HIS A 34 2.38 -7.14 14.00
CA HIS A 34 1.63 -8.33 13.57
C HIS A 34 2.59 -9.43 13.06
N ASP A 35 2.28 -10.03 11.95
CA ASP A 35 3.00 -11.16 11.39
C ASP A 35 4.47 -10.81 11.08
N LYS A 36 5.36 -11.75 11.39
CA LYS A 36 6.78 -11.64 11.04
C LYS A 36 7.01 -12.23 9.66
N ASP A 37 7.52 -11.42 8.77
CA ASP A 37 8.06 -11.85 7.48
C ASP A 37 9.57 -12.03 7.62
N TYR A 38 10.06 -13.20 7.20
CA TYR A 38 11.49 -13.51 7.20
C TYR A 38 12.06 -13.41 5.79
N MET A 39 13.30 -12.96 5.73
CA MET A 39 14.08 -12.98 4.50
C MET A 39 15.39 -13.74 4.76
N VAL A 40 15.81 -14.56 3.79
CA VAL A 40 17.08 -15.26 3.80
C VAL A 40 17.95 -14.83 2.62
N SER A 41 19.26 -14.75 2.83
CA SER A 41 20.25 -14.51 1.78
C SER A 41 21.44 -15.44 1.96
N GLY A 42 22.24 -15.64 0.92
CA GLY A 42 23.46 -16.47 1.00
C GLY A 42 23.22 -17.98 0.91
N ILE A 43 22.02 -18.41 0.50
CA ILE A 43 21.69 -19.83 0.35
C ILE A 43 20.89 -20.08 -0.93
N ALA A 44 21.18 -21.18 -1.61
CA ALA A 44 20.37 -21.61 -2.75
C ALA A 44 19.03 -22.23 -2.29
N GLU A 45 18.01 -22.11 -3.14
CA GLU A 45 16.68 -22.64 -2.83
C GLU A 45 16.72 -24.16 -2.56
N ALA A 46 17.51 -24.92 -3.33
CA ALA A 46 17.63 -26.36 -3.16
C ALA A 46 18.21 -26.74 -1.79
N ASP A 47 19.21 -25.99 -1.32
CA ASP A 47 19.83 -26.22 -0.01
C ASP A 47 18.86 -25.87 1.12
N PHE A 48 18.10 -24.77 0.96
CA PHE A 48 17.05 -24.40 1.91
C PHE A 48 15.99 -25.50 2.04
N GLN A 49 15.53 -26.07 0.93
CA GLN A 49 14.56 -27.18 0.93
C GLN A 49 15.08 -28.44 1.61
N GLN A 50 16.39 -28.75 1.46
CA GLN A 50 17.02 -29.87 2.15
C GLN A 50 17.07 -29.65 3.67
N LEU A 51 17.32 -28.43 4.12
CA LEU A 51 17.34 -28.06 5.53
C LEU A 51 15.95 -28.04 6.17
N PHE A 52 14.94 -27.68 5.39
CA PHE A 52 13.55 -27.53 5.85
C PHE A 52 12.59 -28.31 4.94
N PRO A 53 12.63 -29.66 4.97
CA PRO A 53 11.81 -30.49 4.07
C PRO A 53 10.30 -30.33 4.29
N ASP A 54 9.89 -29.94 5.49
CA ASP A 54 8.48 -29.69 5.83
C ASP A 54 7.98 -28.28 5.44
N ALA A 55 8.86 -27.42 4.93
CA ALA A 55 8.49 -26.08 4.49
C ALA A 55 7.63 -26.13 3.23
N GLN A 56 6.47 -25.48 3.25
CA GLN A 56 5.54 -25.46 2.11
C GLN A 56 5.88 -24.30 1.18
N LYS A 57 6.23 -24.62 -0.07
CA LYS A 57 6.43 -23.60 -1.10
C LYS A 57 5.11 -23.00 -1.51
N VAL A 58 5.00 -21.67 -1.42
CA VAL A 58 3.87 -20.86 -1.87
C VAL A 58 4.37 -19.76 -2.81
N GLY A 59 3.49 -19.18 -3.62
CA GLY A 59 3.87 -18.12 -4.56
C GLY A 59 4.16 -18.64 -5.97
N HIS A 60 3.72 -17.86 -6.97
CA HIS A 60 3.78 -18.24 -8.39
C HIS A 60 4.97 -17.60 -9.15
N GLY A 61 5.52 -16.48 -8.66
CA GLY A 61 6.55 -15.72 -9.38
C GLY A 61 7.96 -15.83 -8.79
N PHE A 62 8.07 -16.12 -7.52
CA PHE A 62 9.33 -16.34 -6.78
C PHE A 62 9.04 -17.21 -5.54
N PRO A 63 10.06 -17.94 -5.02
CA PRO A 63 9.84 -18.82 -3.92
C PRO A 63 9.59 -18.06 -2.61
N VAL A 64 8.45 -18.35 -2.00
CA VAL A 64 8.12 -18.04 -0.62
C VAL A 64 7.79 -19.35 0.07
N TYR A 65 8.32 -19.56 1.25
CA TYR A 65 8.08 -20.76 2.03
C TYR A 65 7.33 -20.44 3.31
N LEU A 66 6.36 -21.28 3.65
CA LEU A 66 5.72 -21.26 4.96
C LEU A 66 6.49 -22.18 5.89
N VAL A 67 7.03 -21.62 6.97
CA VAL A 67 7.82 -22.33 7.98
C VAL A 67 7.22 -22.09 9.36
N SER A 68 7.09 -23.14 10.17
CA SER A 68 6.63 -22.99 11.56
C SER A 68 7.78 -22.51 12.45
N ILE A 69 7.74 -21.23 12.85
CA ILE A 69 8.73 -20.55 13.70
C ILE A 69 8.01 -20.03 14.96
N ASP A 70 8.52 -20.37 16.15
CA ASP A 70 7.91 -20.03 17.45
C ASP A 70 6.43 -20.44 17.56
N GLY A 71 6.02 -21.53 16.90
CA GLY A 71 4.64 -22.01 16.88
C GLY A 71 3.71 -21.25 15.92
N CYS A 72 4.21 -20.26 15.20
CA CYS A 72 3.49 -19.50 14.17
C CYS A 72 3.94 -19.92 12.77
N LEU A 73 3.00 -20.03 11.82
CA LEU A 73 3.32 -20.24 10.43
C LEU A 73 3.74 -18.91 9.82
N SER A 74 5.02 -18.80 9.44
CA SER A 74 5.62 -17.54 8.98
C SER A 74 6.09 -17.65 7.54
N GLU A 75 6.01 -16.55 6.79
CA GLU A 75 6.54 -16.46 5.44
C GLU A 75 8.06 -16.26 5.48
N VAL A 76 8.78 -17.05 4.69
CA VAL A 76 10.22 -16.95 4.48
C VAL A 76 10.47 -16.76 2.99
N ALA A 77 10.96 -15.59 2.61
CA ALA A 77 11.31 -15.25 1.23
C ALA A 77 12.84 -15.19 1.07
N PHE A 78 13.32 -15.37 -0.16
CA PHE A 78 14.72 -15.15 -0.50
C PHE A 78 14.97 -13.69 -0.84
N ALA A 79 16.15 -13.17 -0.47
CA ALA A 79 16.61 -11.89 -0.98
C ALA A 79 16.62 -11.91 -2.50
N ARG A 80 16.06 -10.89 -3.14
CA ARG A 80 15.87 -10.87 -4.60
C ARG A 80 16.10 -9.51 -5.20
N LYS A 81 16.51 -9.52 -6.47
CA LYS A 81 16.51 -8.37 -7.37
C LYS A 81 15.30 -8.46 -8.29
N GLU A 82 14.68 -7.34 -8.53
CA GLU A 82 13.61 -7.19 -9.52
C GLU A 82 14.09 -6.23 -10.60
N ARG A 83 13.86 -6.59 -11.86
CA ARG A 83 14.12 -5.74 -13.02
C ARG A 83 12.87 -5.66 -13.86
N LYS A 84 12.43 -4.44 -14.14
CA LYS A 84 11.30 -4.22 -15.04
C LYS A 84 11.75 -4.43 -16.49
N GLU A 85 11.18 -5.42 -17.18
CA GLU A 85 11.41 -5.74 -18.58
C GLU A 85 10.16 -5.53 -19.46
N GLY A 86 8.99 -5.24 -18.84
CA GLY A 86 7.70 -5.04 -19.52
C GLY A 86 6.82 -4.03 -18.80
N GLN A 87 5.62 -3.80 -19.34
CA GLN A 87 4.62 -2.91 -18.72
C GLN A 87 3.83 -3.61 -17.61
N GLY A 88 3.39 -2.81 -16.62
CA GLY A 88 2.55 -3.25 -15.52
C GLY A 88 3.24 -4.23 -14.55
N TYR A 89 2.46 -4.80 -13.63
CA TYR A 89 2.97 -5.66 -12.56
C TYR A 89 3.50 -7.03 -13.01
N ARG A 90 3.16 -7.50 -14.21
CA ARG A 90 3.67 -8.76 -14.79
C ARG A 90 4.99 -8.60 -15.51
N GLY A 91 5.45 -7.37 -15.72
CA GLY A 91 6.67 -7.05 -16.46
C GLY A 91 7.97 -7.19 -15.67
N PHE A 92 7.97 -7.85 -14.50
CA PHE A 92 9.17 -8.03 -13.69
C PHE A 92 9.86 -9.35 -13.96
N ARG A 93 11.19 -9.28 -14.17
CA ARG A 93 12.08 -10.42 -14.04
C ARG A 93 12.67 -10.44 -12.64
N VAL A 94 12.45 -11.53 -11.91
CA VAL A 94 12.94 -11.72 -10.55
C VAL A 94 14.17 -12.62 -10.56
N SER A 95 15.24 -12.20 -9.89
CA SER A 95 16.44 -13.00 -9.63
C SER A 95 16.63 -13.12 -8.12
N TYR A 96 16.85 -14.35 -7.62
CA TYR A 96 17.00 -14.69 -6.21
C TYR A 96 18.15 -15.66 -5.97
N ASP A 97 19.29 -15.40 -6.57
CA ASP A 97 20.49 -16.21 -6.34
C ASP A 97 21.17 -15.85 -5.00
N PRO A 98 22.03 -16.74 -4.45
CA PRO A 98 22.69 -16.52 -3.17
C PRO A 98 23.56 -15.26 -3.07
N SER A 99 23.95 -14.65 -4.18
CA SER A 99 24.77 -13.43 -4.19
C SER A 99 23.97 -12.16 -3.90
N VAL A 100 22.62 -12.22 -3.94
CA VAL A 100 21.78 -11.07 -3.67
C VAL A 100 21.89 -10.67 -2.20
N THR A 101 22.29 -9.41 -1.97
CA THR A 101 22.45 -8.85 -0.63
C THR A 101 21.14 -8.37 -0.04
N VAL A 102 21.12 -8.18 1.28
CA VAL A 102 19.97 -7.58 1.96
C VAL A 102 19.71 -6.14 1.48
N GLU A 103 20.77 -5.37 1.27
CA GLU A 103 20.68 -3.99 0.79
C GLU A 103 20.04 -3.89 -0.59
N GLU A 104 20.35 -4.82 -1.48
CA GLU A 104 19.75 -4.90 -2.81
C GLU A 104 18.27 -5.26 -2.77
N ASP A 105 17.87 -6.18 -1.88
CA ASP A 105 16.44 -6.48 -1.67
C ASP A 105 15.70 -5.28 -1.07
N LEU A 106 16.30 -4.60 -0.10
CA LEU A 106 15.69 -3.43 0.51
C LEU A 106 15.56 -2.26 -0.48
N TYR A 107 16.51 -2.12 -1.44
CA TYR A 107 16.52 -1.04 -2.44
C TYR A 107 15.31 -1.07 -3.38
N ARG A 108 14.81 -2.26 -3.74
CA ARG A 108 13.67 -2.40 -4.65
C ARG A 108 12.31 -2.16 -4.00
N ARG A 109 12.23 -2.00 -2.68
CA ARG A 109 10.96 -1.85 -1.94
C ARG A 109 10.31 -0.49 -2.18
N ASP A 110 9.06 -0.34 -1.70
CA ASP A 110 8.24 0.85 -1.92
C ASP A 110 8.74 2.08 -1.13
N THR A 111 8.78 1.98 0.20
CA THR A 111 9.11 3.11 1.07
C THR A 111 10.23 2.76 2.06
N THR A 112 11.01 3.77 2.46
CA THR A 112 12.14 3.62 3.38
C THR A 112 11.76 2.95 4.68
N MET A 113 10.58 3.29 5.24
CA MET A 113 10.09 2.69 6.48
C MET A 113 9.76 1.20 6.38
N ASN A 114 9.57 0.66 5.17
CA ASN A 114 9.39 -0.77 4.90
C ASN A 114 10.66 -1.43 4.36
N SER A 115 11.74 -0.66 4.22
CA SER A 115 13.05 -1.07 3.67
C SER A 115 14.11 -1.18 4.75
N MET A 116 13.71 -1.73 5.89
CA MET A 116 14.57 -2.04 7.02
C MET A 116 14.53 -3.54 7.31
N ALA A 117 15.60 -4.05 7.89
CA ALA A 117 15.73 -5.44 8.31
C ALA A 117 16.35 -5.55 9.69
N LEU A 118 15.97 -6.58 10.46
CA LEU A 118 16.64 -6.98 11.69
C LEU A 118 17.35 -8.29 11.46
N GLU A 119 18.67 -8.29 11.49
CA GLU A 119 19.48 -9.50 11.32
C GLU A 119 19.45 -10.38 12.57
N LEU A 120 19.13 -11.64 12.40
CA LEU A 120 19.07 -12.63 13.46
C LEU A 120 20.43 -13.37 13.63
N PRO A 121 20.74 -13.84 14.84
CA PRO A 121 19.95 -13.77 16.08
C PRO A 121 20.19 -12.46 16.86
N ALA A 122 21.19 -11.65 16.51
CA ALA A 122 21.60 -10.47 17.28
C ALA A 122 20.57 -9.32 17.25
N LYS A 123 19.58 -9.37 16.35
CA LYS A 123 18.59 -8.30 16.11
C LYS A 123 19.24 -6.96 15.76
N THR A 124 20.33 -7.00 14.99
CA THR A 124 21.00 -5.80 14.49
C THR A 124 20.16 -5.16 13.41
N LEU A 125 19.84 -3.86 13.57
CA LEU A 125 19.10 -3.10 12.58
C LEU A 125 19.98 -2.81 11.35
N ILE A 126 19.47 -3.16 10.16
CA ILE A 126 20.04 -2.80 8.87
C ILE A 126 19.07 -1.81 8.22
N ASP A 127 19.52 -0.56 8.11
CA ASP A 127 18.71 0.57 7.62
C ASP A 127 19.53 1.45 6.65
N PRO A 128 19.83 0.93 5.45
CA PRO A 128 20.67 1.66 4.49
C PRO A 128 19.99 2.90 3.90
N TYR A 129 18.67 3.01 4.00
CA TYR A 129 17.87 4.07 3.40
C TYR A 129 17.20 5.00 4.42
N HIS A 130 17.67 4.97 5.67
CA HIS A 130 17.22 5.86 6.76
C HIS A 130 15.71 5.74 7.09
N GLY A 131 15.16 4.54 6.99
CA GLY A 131 13.73 4.26 7.28
C GLY A 131 13.37 4.55 8.73
N ALA A 132 14.25 4.25 9.69
CA ALA A 132 14.04 4.55 11.10
C ALA A 132 13.86 6.06 11.35
N ARG A 133 14.68 6.90 10.70
CA ARG A 133 14.55 8.36 10.76
C ARG A 133 13.24 8.85 10.14
N ASP A 134 12.83 8.25 9.03
CA ASP A 134 11.56 8.61 8.39
C ASP A 134 10.35 8.17 9.24
N VAL A 135 10.43 7.04 9.92
CA VAL A 135 9.42 6.61 10.92
C VAL A 135 9.34 7.62 12.07
N GLU A 136 10.47 8.02 12.65
CA GLU A 136 10.53 9.01 13.74
C GLU A 136 9.91 10.35 13.33
N LYS A 137 10.18 10.78 12.09
CA LYS A 137 9.69 12.07 11.56
C LYS A 137 8.28 12.00 10.96
N GLY A 138 7.65 10.84 10.89
CA GLY A 138 6.36 10.67 10.26
C GLY A 138 6.38 10.98 8.75
N ILE A 139 7.36 10.45 8.02
CA ILE A 139 7.54 10.72 6.58
C ILE A 139 7.41 9.44 5.76
N ILE A 140 6.58 9.48 4.72
CA ILE A 140 6.51 8.48 3.66
C ILE A 140 7.49 8.88 2.55
N ARG A 141 8.59 8.16 2.45
CA ARG A 141 9.63 8.40 1.44
C ARG A 141 9.84 7.16 0.58
N ALA A 142 9.79 7.32 -0.74
CA ALA A 142 10.20 6.28 -1.68
C ALA A 142 11.69 5.95 -1.49
N VAL A 143 12.04 4.67 -1.55
CA VAL A 143 13.44 4.22 -1.40
C VAL A 143 14.30 4.72 -2.55
N SER A 144 13.78 4.60 -3.77
CA SER A 144 14.55 4.81 -5.00
C SER A 144 13.61 5.10 -6.18
N PRO A 145 14.14 5.43 -7.37
CA PRO A 145 13.34 5.52 -8.59
C PRO A 145 12.61 4.23 -8.99
N HIS A 146 13.02 3.06 -8.49
CA HIS A 146 12.29 1.79 -8.64
C HIS A 146 10.86 1.85 -8.09
N PHE A 147 10.55 2.86 -7.29
CA PHE A 147 9.18 3.14 -6.84
C PHE A 147 8.19 3.22 -8.02
N THR A 148 8.58 3.83 -9.13
CA THR A 148 7.71 4.01 -10.30
C THR A 148 7.54 2.76 -11.15
N GLU A 149 8.28 1.69 -10.90
CA GLU A 149 8.20 0.46 -11.67
C GLU A 149 6.91 -0.33 -11.40
N ASP A 150 6.33 -0.20 -10.20
CA ASP A 150 5.01 -0.72 -9.86
C ASP A 150 4.07 0.45 -9.51
N PRO A 151 3.13 0.82 -10.40
CA PRO A 151 2.31 2.01 -10.21
C PRO A 151 1.40 1.95 -8.98
N VAL A 152 1.05 0.75 -8.49
CA VAL A 152 0.26 0.59 -7.25
C VAL A 152 1.04 1.07 -6.01
N ARG A 153 2.37 1.19 -6.07
CA ARG A 153 3.15 1.80 -4.97
C ARG A 153 2.73 3.24 -4.68
N ALA A 154 2.21 3.97 -5.70
CA ALA A 154 1.64 5.30 -5.49
C ALA A 154 0.40 5.26 -4.59
N LEU A 155 -0.49 4.29 -4.80
CA LEU A 155 -1.66 4.09 -3.94
C LEU A 155 -1.25 3.58 -2.54
N ARG A 156 -0.27 2.69 -2.48
CA ARG A 156 0.29 2.20 -1.21
C ARG A 156 0.88 3.34 -0.37
N ALA A 157 1.63 4.27 -0.98
CA ALA A 157 2.17 5.43 -0.28
C ALA A 157 1.05 6.34 0.27
N ALA A 158 0.01 6.62 -0.54
CA ALA A 158 -1.16 7.37 -0.10
C ALA A 158 -1.92 6.67 1.05
N ARG A 159 -2.09 5.34 0.96
CA ARG A 159 -2.71 4.55 2.03
C ARG A 159 -1.88 4.56 3.31
N GLN A 160 -0.57 4.38 3.20
CA GLN A 160 0.33 4.46 4.35
C GLN A 160 0.27 5.83 5.02
N ALA A 161 0.13 6.93 4.24
CA ALA A 161 -0.07 8.25 4.80
C ALA A 161 -1.36 8.35 5.63
N ALA A 162 -2.46 7.75 5.16
CA ALA A 162 -3.73 7.71 5.89
C ALA A 162 -3.67 6.79 7.12
N GLU A 163 -3.03 5.63 6.99
CA GLU A 163 -2.94 4.60 8.04
C GLU A 163 -2.05 5.05 9.21
N PHE A 164 -0.95 5.73 8.92
CA PHE A 164 0.02 6.13 9.95
C PHE A 164 -0.07 7.60 10.36
N GLY A 165 -0.86 8.42 9.65
CA GLY A 165 -0.90 9.86 9.85
C GLY A 165 0.39 10.56 9.39
N PHE A 166 1.15 9.95 8.49
CA PHE A 166 2.44 10.45 8.02
C PHE A 166 2.28 11.35 6.79
N SER A 167 3.23 12.28 6.60
CA SER A 167 3.30 13.14 5.43
C SER A 167 4.12 12.49 4.30
N ILE A 168 3.71 12.73 3.05
CA ILE A 168 4.44 12.21 1.88
C ILE A 168 5.53 13.20 1.50
N ALA A 169 6.77 12.71 1.34
CA ALA A 169 7.89 13.52 0.88
C ALA A 169 7.65 14.02 -0.55
N GLU A 170 8.11 15.23 -0.86
CA GLU A 170 7.88 15.87 -2.17
C GLU A 170 8.37 15.00 -3.35
N GLN A 171 9.58 14.42 -3.23
CA GLN A 171 10.10 13.54 -4.28
C GLN A 171 9.23 12.28 -4.46
N THR A 172 8.66 11.75 -3.37
CA THR A 172 7.73 10.61 -3.44
C THR A 172 6.45 11.01 -4.17
N SER A 173 5.92 12.21 -3.89
CA SER A 173 4.75 12.75 -4.62
C SER A 173 5.02 12.90 -6.13
N ARG A 174 6.24 13.30 -6.52
CA ARG A 174 6.65 13.33 -7.93
C ARG A 174 6.69 11.95 -8.56
N TYR A 175 7.19 10.94 -7.84
CA TYR A 175 7.15 9.54 -8.30
C TYR A 175 5.72 9.00 -8.41
N MET A 176 4.84 9.36 -7.46
CA MET A 176 3.42 9.03 -7.55
C MET A 176 2.80 9.61 -8.82
N HIS A 177 3.11 10.87 -9.14
CA HIS A 177 2.66 11.50 -10.39
C HIS A 177 3.16 10.77 -11.62
N ALA A 178 4.42 10.36 -11.63
CA ALA A 178 5.01 9.62 -12.75
C ALA A 178 4.33 8.26 -13.01
N CYS A 179 3.65 7.67 -12.02
CA CYS A 179 2.88 6.44 -12.18
C CYS A 179 1.53 6.63 -12.91
N ARG A 180 1.14 7.88 -13.23
CA ARG A 180 -0.20 8.24 -13.70
C ARG A 180 -0.67 7.43 -14.92
N GLU A 181 0.17 7.31 -15.93
CA GLU A 181 -0.18 6.63 -17.18
C GLU A 181 -0.36 5.12 -16.96
N GLU A 182 0.56 4.48 -16.22
CA GLU A 182 0.47 3.06 -15.96
C GLU A 182 -0.71 2.69 -15.04
N LEU A 183 -1.12 3.58 -14.13
CA LEU A 183 -2.28 3.36 -13.25
C LEU A 183 -3.59 3.18 -14.03
N GLN A 184 -3.72 3.76 -15.22
CA GLN A 184 -4.91 3.56 -16.06
C GLN A 184 -5.07 2.11 -16.54
N GLY A 185 -3.96 1.39 -16.70
CA GLY A 185 -3.94 0.00 -17.14
C GLY A 185 -3.83 -1.04 -16.00
N GLU A 186 -3.79 -0.57 -14.73
CA GLU A 186 -3.67 -1.50 -13.59
C GLU A 186 -4.95 -2.31 -13.37
N PRO A 187 -4.82 -3.60 -12.99
CA PRO A 187 -5.96 -4.41 -12.57
C PRO A 187 -6.69 -3.76 -11.41
N GLN A 188 -8.01 -3.67 -11.56
CA GLN A 188 -8.85 -2.97 -10.58
C GLN A 188 -8.79 -3.60 -9.19
N GLU A 189 -8.60 -4.91 -9.11
CA GLU A 189 -8.46 -5.64 -7.84
C GLU A 189 -7.33 -5.09 -6.98
N ARG A 190 -6.20 -4.66 -7.60
CA ARG A 190 -5.08 -4.06 -6.89
C ARG A 190 -5.41 -2.66 -6.37
N ILE A 191 -6.12 -1.87 -7.17
CA ILE A 191 -6.58 -0.52 -6.78
C ILE A 191 -7.59 -0.62 -5.64
N VAL A 192 -8.56 -1.54 -5.77
CA VAL A 192 -9.60 -1.79 -4.75
C VAL A 192 -9.00 -2.28 -3.44
N ALA A 193 -8.00 -3.14 -3.50
CA ALA A 193 -7.33 -3.63 -2.29
C ALA A 193 -6.72 -2.47 -1.47
N GLU A 194 -6.10 -1.49 -2.13
CA GLU A 194 -5.57 -0.31 -1.46
C GLU A 194 -6.68 0.64 -0.98
N LEU A 195 -7.76 0.81 -1.76
CA LEU A 195 -8.94 1.60 -1.35
C LEU A 195 -9.58 1.02 -0.09
N ARG A 196 -9.83 -0.30 -0.05
CA ARG A 196 -10.42 -0.97 1.12
C ARG A 196 -9.59 -0.75 2.39
N ARG A 197 -8.27 -0.88 2.27
CA ARG A 197 -7.34 -0.62 3.39
C ARG A 197 -7.34 0.85 3.79
N ALA A 198 -7.36 1.76 2.82
CA ALA A 198 -7.43 3.20 3.09
C ALA A 198 -8.71 3.59 3.83
N LEU A 199 -9.86 2.97 3.47
CA LEU A 199 -11.13 3.17 4.17
C LEU A 199 -11.13 2.63 5.61
N GLN A 200 -10.21 1.74 5.98
CA GLN A 200 -10.03 1.27 7.36
C GLN A 200 -9.25 2.27 8.23
N ALA A 201 -8.55 3.22 7.62
CA ALA A 201 -7.80 4.23 8.35
C ALA A 201 -8.71 5.08 9.26
N GLU A 202 -8.11 5.73 10.24
CA GLU A 202 -8.79 6.65 11.15
C GLU A 202 -9.29 7.91 10.39
N ARG A 203 -8.51 8.34 9.38
CA ARG A 203 -8.83 9.47 8.50
C ARG A 203 -8.65 9.09 7.02
N PRO A 204 -9.65 8.44 6.40
CA PRO A 204 -9.58 8.03 5.00
C PRO A 204 -9.36 9.19 4.02
N SER A 205 -9.82 10.40 4.36
CA SER A 205 -9.62 11.59 3.51
C SER A 205 -8.16 11.86 3.17
N VAL A 206 -7.22 11.47 4.04
CA VAL A 206 -5.77 11.65 3.81
C VAL A 206 -5.32 10.89 2.56
N PHE A 207 -5.83 9.68 2.33
CA PHE A 207 -5.56 8.90 1.12
C PHE A 207 -5.98 9.67 -0.13
N PHE A 208 -7.21 10.13 -0.18
CA PHE A 208 -7.75 10.82 -1.35
C PHE A 208 -7.07 12.17 -1.60
N ARG A 209 -6.77 12.93 -0.53
CA ARG A 209 -5.99 14.18 -0.64
C ARG A 209 -4.58 13.93 -1.17
N ALA A 210 -3.95 12.81 -0.82
CA ALA A 210 -2.64 12.44 -1.34
C ALA A 210 -2.70 12.13 -2.84
N LEU A 211 -3.73 11.41 -3.31
CA LEU A 211 -3.95 11.14 -4.73
C LEU A 211 -4.24 12.42 -5.52
N GLU A 212 -5.05 13.32 -4.97
CA GLU A 212 -5.34 14.63 -5.56
C GLU A 212 -4.06 15.46 -5.74
N ARG A 213 -3.27 15.62 -4.65
CA ARG A 213 -2.01 16.38 -4.67
C ARG A 213 -0.98 15.80 -5.63
N ALA A 214 -0.92 14.49 -5.77
CA ALA A 214 -0.06 13.81 -6.73
C ALA A 214 -0.61 13.85 -8.17
N GLY A 215 -1.83 14.36 -8.40
CA GLY A 215 -2.46 14.46 -9.71
C GLY A 215 -2.88 13.11 -10.30
N ILE A 216 -3.08 12.09 -9.46
CA ILE A 216 -3.46 10.73 -9.88
C ILE A 216 -4.90 10.37 -9.51
N LEU A 217 -5.63 11.20 -8.77
CA LEU A 217 -7.02 10.95 -8.39
C LEU A 217 -7.91 10.73 -9.62
N SER A 218 -7.77 11.56 -10.66
CA SER A 218 -8.61 11.49 -11.85
C SER A 218 -8.39 10.27 -12.74
N VAL A 219 -7.27 9.57 -12.57
CA VAL A 219 -6.99 8.31 -13.29
C VAL A 219 -7.32 7.06 -12.47
N THR A 220 -7.37 7.18 -11.14
CA THR A 220 -7.71 6.08 -10.23
C THR A 220 -9.19 6.07 -9.88
N PHE A 221 -9.75 7.23 -9.55
CA PHE A 221 -11.15 7.43 -9.15
C PHE A 221 -11.75 8.64 -9.87
N PRO A 222 -11.95 8.55 -11.21
CA PRO A 222 -12.42 9.68 -12.01
C PRO A 222 -13.75 10.24 -11.52
N GLU A 223 -14.65 9.38 -11.02
CA GLU A 223 -15.96 9.81 -10.50
C GLU A 223 -15.81 10.75 -9.29
N LEU A 224 -14.89 10.46 -8.39
CA LEU A 224 -14.60 11.33 -7.24
C LEU A 224 -13.97 12.64 -7.69
N SER A 225 -13.11 12.61 -8.71
CA SER A 225 -12.44 13.80 -9.21
C SER A 225 -13.43 14.84 -9.80
N LEU A 226 -14.59 14.40 -10.28
CA LEU A 226 -15.64 15.25 -10.81
C LEU A 226 -16.32 16.12 -9.72
N LEU A 227 -16.16 15.76 -8.44
CA LEU A 227 -16.69 16.54 -7.31
C LEU A 227 -15.87 17.81 -7.02
N ILE A 228 -14.60 17.85 -7.49
CA ILE A 228 -13.71 18.99 -7.25
C ILE A 228 -14.26 20.24 -7.94
N GLY A 229 -14.42 21.31 -7.17
CA GLY A 229 -14.93 22.59 -7.66
C GLY A 229 -16.45 22.66 -7.91
N LYS A 230 -17.21 21.60 -7.55
CA LYS A 230 -18.68 21.62 -7.59
C LYS A 230 -19.21 22.41 -6.41
N THR A 231 -19.66 23.65 -6.68
CA THR A 231 -20.13 24.58 -5.65
C THR A 231 -21.45 24.12 -5.04
N GLN A 232 -21.63 24.37 -3.75
CA GLN A 232 -22.83 24.02 -2.97
C GLN A 232 -23.37 25.27 -2.26
N PRO A 233 -24.66 25.30 -1.84
CA PRO A 233 -25.19 26.42 -1.08
C PRO A 233 -24.43 26.57 0.25
N PRO A 234 -23.78 27.75 0.51
CA PRO A 234 -22.95 27.93 1.72
C PRO A 234 -23.75 27.84 3.04
N GLU A 235 -25.05 28.06 2.98
CA GLU A 235 -25.96 27.96 4.13
C GLU A 235 -26.00 26.52 4.70
N TYR A 236 -25.83 25.51 3.84
CA TYR A 236 -25.90 24.09 4.22
C TYR A 236 -24.53 23.42 4.14
N HIS A 237 -23.59 23.99 3.40
CA HIS A 237 -22.26 23.45 3.12
C HIS A 237 -21.18 24.52 3.31
N PRO A 238 -20.94 24.97 4.56
CA PRO A 238 -19.92 25.98 4.83
C PRO A 238 -18.49 25.50 4.59
N GLU A 239 -18.30 24.17 4.48
CA GLU A 239 -17.02 23.51 4.19
C GLU A 239 -16.50 23.74 2.76
N GLY A 240 -17.33 24.23 1.84
CA GLY A 240 -16.96 24.55 0.47
C GLY A 240 -17.63 23.69 -0.59
N ASP A 241 -16.82 23.11 -1.51
CA ASP A 241 -17.33 22.32 -2.63
C ASP A 241 -17.73 20.88 -2.23
N ALA A 242 -18.37 20.17 -3.17
CA ALA A 242 -18.80 18.79 -2.94
C ALA A 242 -17.63 17.83 -2.63
N TRP A 243 -16.43 18.11 -3.12
CA TRP A 243 -15.25 17.32 -2.80
C TRP A 243 -14.86 17.46 -1.33
N GLN A 244 -14.75 18.68 -0.82
CA GLN A 244 -14.43 18.90 0.60
C GLN A 244 -15.50 18.30 1.50
N HIS A 245 -16.79 18.45 1.14
CA HIS A 245 -17.89 17.80 1.82
C HIS A 245 -17.71 16.29 1.90
N THR A 246 -17.48 15.63 0.76
CA THR A 246 -17.29 14.18 0.68
C THR A 246 -16.13 13.69 1.58
N LEU A 247 -15.00 14.43 1.59
CA LEU A 247 -13.86 14.10 2.44
C LEU A 247 -14.17 14.22 3.95
N LEU A 248 -14.95 15.22 4.35
CA LEU A 248 -15.42 15.37 5.73
C LEU A 248 -16.41 14.27 6.12
N VAL A 249 -17.31 13.92 5.21
CA VAL A 249 -18.32 12.87 5.46
C VAL A 249 -17.66 11.50 5.64
N VAL A 250 -16.68 11.14 4.81
CA VAL A 250 -15.97 9.86 4.96
C VAL A 250 -15.16 9.79 6.25
N ASP A 251 -14.51 10.88 6.68
CA ASP A 251 -13.79 10.93 7.97
C ASP A 251 -14.78 10.82 9.14
N ARG A 252 -15.92 11.48 9.04
CA ARG A 252 -16.98 11.39 10.04
C ARG A 252 -17.57 9.98 10.14
N ALA A 253 -17.78 9.31 9.01
CA ALA A 253 -18.19 7.91 9.00
C ALA A 253 -17.13 7.02 9.66
N ALA A 254 -15.85 7.25 9.36
CA ALA A 254 -14.74 6.52 9.96
C ALA A 254 -14.70 6.65 11.50
N SER A 255 -15.04 7.83 12.04
CA SER A 255 -15.12 8.05 13.48
C SER A 255 -16.33 7.37 14.16
N LYS A 256 -17.33 6.92 13.39
CA LYS A 256 -18.57 6.33 13.89
C LYS A 256 -18.67 4.82 13.74
N THR A 257 -18.02 4.26 12.73
CA THR A 257 -18.10 2.83 12.44
C THR A 257 -16.81 2.29 11.84
N ALA A 258 -16.47 1.03 12.18
CA ALA A 258 -15.41 0.28 11.52
C ALA A 258 -15.88 -0.43 10.23
N ASN A 259 -17.19 -0.40 9.93
CA ASN A 259 -17.74 -1.06 8.76
C ASN A 259 -17.29 -0.35 7.47
N VAL A 260 -16.48 -1.04 6.68
CA VAL A 260 -15.90 -0.51 5.43
C VAL A 260 -16.97 -0.20 4.38
N ALA A 261 -18.04 -1.00 4.31
CA ALA A 261 -19.14 -0.74 3.37
C ALA A 261 -19.89 0.56 3.72
N ALA A 262 -20.11 0.83 5.01
CA ALA A 262 -20.71 2.09 5.46
C ALA A 262 -19.81 3.30 5.15
N ARG A 263 -18.48 3.16 5.32
CA ARG A 263 -17.51 4.20 4.96
C ARG A 263 -17.44 4.42 3.45
N PHE A 264 -17.55 3.34 2.67
CA PHE A 264 -17.65 3.43 1.22
C PHE A 264 -18.94 4.13 0.79
N ALA A 265 -20.09 3.77 1.36
CA ALA A 265 -21.35 4.48 1.10
C ALA A 265 -21.23 5.98 1.39
N ALA A 266 -20.58 6.36 2.49
CA ALA A 266 -20.27 7.74 2.82
C ALA A 266 -19.36 8.43 1.78
N LEU A 267 -18.42 7.70 1.18
CA LEU A 267 -17.55 8.22 0.12
C LEU A 267 -18.32 8.49 -1.18
N VAL A 268 -19.30 7.67 -1.52
CA VAL A 268 -19.98 7.71 -2.83
C VAL A 268 -21.35 8.38 -2.81
N HIS A 269 -21.84 8.83 -1.65
CA HIS A 269 -23.22 9.33 -1.48
C HIS A 269 -23.58 10.49 -2.39
N ASP A 270 -22.59 11.31 -2.74
CA ASP A 270 -22.76 12.54 -3.53
C ASP A 270 -22.15 12.48 -4.94
N LEU A 271 -21.76 11.30 -5.45
CA LEU A 271 -21.10 11.16 -6.76
C LEU A 271 -21.85 11.89 -7.89
N GLY A 272 -23.18 11.86 -7.86
CA GLY A 272 -24.00 12.49 -8.89
C GLY A 272 -23.90 14.02 -8.94
N LYS A 273 -23.40 14.67 -7.89
CA LYS A 273 -23.12 16.10 -7.91
C LYS A 273 -22.02 16.44 -8.93
N GLY A 274 -21.05 15.52 -9.13
CA GLY A 274 -20.02 15.66 -10.14
C GLY A 274 -20.55 15.83 -11.56
N MET A 275 -21.71 15.24 -11.86
CA MET A 275 -22.37 15.31 -13.17
C MET A 275 -23.31 16.51 -13.34
N THR A 276 -23.45 17.37 -12.32
CA THR A 276 -24.33 18.54 -12.40
C THR A 276 -23.78 19.55 -13.41
N PRO A 277 -24.59 19.99 -14.39
CA PRO A 277 -24.22 21.08 -15.29
C PRO A 277 -23.93 22.37 -14.54
N LYS A 278 -22.92 23.12 -14.98
CA LYS A 278 -22.49 24.36 -14.31
C LYS A 278 -23.64 25.37 -14.10
N ALA A 279 -24.58 25.45 -15.05
CA ALA A 279 -25.74 26.32 -14.98
C ALA A 279 -26.75 25.99 -13.86
N MET A 280 -26.69 24.77 -13.31
CA MET A 280 -27.55 24.33 -12.21
C MET A 280 -26.90 24.52 -10.83
N GLU A 281 -25.61 24.81 -10.78
CA GLU A 281 -24.93 25.04 -9.50
C GLU A 281 -25.41 26.37 -8.87
N PRO A 282 -25.50 26.46 -7.56
CA PRO A 282 -25.05 25.51 -6.55
C PRO A 282 -26.09 24.40 -6.19
N HIS A 283 -27.18 24.30 -6.94
CA HIS A 283 -28.24 23.32 -6.71
C HIS A 283 -28.01 22.06 -7.55
N HIS A 284 -28.00 20.90 -6.91
CA HIS A 284 -27.69 19.63 -7.55
C HIS A 284 -28.94 18.75 -7.70
N TYR A 285 -30.04 19.32 -8.21
CA TYR A 285 -31.30 18.59 -8.37
C TYR A 285 -31.12 17.30 -9.15
N GLY A 286 -31.64 16.18 -8.61
CA GLY A 286 -31.55 14.85 -9.21
C GLY A 286 -30.15 14.24 -9.15
N HIS A 287 -29.27 14.70 -8.26
CA HIS A 287 -27.94 14.11 -8.10
C HIS A 287 -27.97 12.67 -7.58
N GLU A 288 -29.00 12.29 -6.83
CA GLU A 288 -29.18 10.93 -6.32
C GLU A 288 -29.28 9.93 -7.48
N GLN A 289 -30.14 10.25 -8.48
CA GLN A 289 -30.30 9.39 -9.65
C GLN A 289 -29.00 9.32 -10.47
N ARG A 290 -28.37 10.47 -10.74
CA ARG A 290 -27.07 10.50 -11.44
C ARG A 290 -25.97 9.78 -10.64
N GLY A 291 -26.05 9.81 -9.32
CA GLY A 291 -25.15 9.09 -8.41
C GLY A 291 -25.23 7.58 -8.58
N LEU A 292 -26.43 7.04 -8.73
CA LEU A 292 -26.64 5.62 -9.01
C LEU A 292 -26.04 5.18 -10.35
N GLU A 293 -26.16 6.03 -11.39
CA GLU A 293 -25.54 5.78 -12.70
C GLU A 293 -24.00 5.78 -12.61
N GLN A 294 -23.43 6.72 -11.87
CA GLN A 294 -21.98 6.77 -11.62
C GLN A 294 -21.49 5.58 -10.78
N LEU A 295 -22.26 5.19 -9.77
CA LEU A 295 -21.93 4.04 -8.94
C LEU A 295 -21.99 2.73 -9.75
N ALA A 296 -22.97 2.58 -10.64
CA ALA A 296 -23.04 1.43 -11.55
C ALA A 296 -21.84 1.35 -12.50
N ALA A 297 -21.37 2.49 -13.03
CA ALA A 297 -20.16 2.56 -13.83
C ALA A 297 -18.91 2.22 -13.00
N TRP A 298 -18.87 2.64 -11.75
CA TRP A 298 -17.80 2.27 -10.80
C TRP A 298 -17.81 0.78 -10.49
N ASP A 299 -18.97 0.19 -10.17
CA ASP A 299 -19.12 -1.24 -9.83
C ASP A 299 -18.64 -2.16 -10.96
N TRP A 300 -18.80 -1.74 -12.21
CA TRP A 300 -18.23 -2.42 -13.37
C TRP A 300 -16.69 -2.53 -13.34
N ARG A 301 -16.02 -1.52 -12.76
CA ARG A 301 -14.55 -1.48 -12.65
C ARG A 301 -14.05 -2.03 -11.31
N VAL A 302 -14.84 -1.87 -10.27
CA VAL A 302 -14.47 -2.12 -8.88
C VAL A 302 -15.47 -3.10 -8.29
N THR A 303 -15.29 -4.39 -8.58
CA THR A 303 -16.10 -5.42 -7.93
C THR A 303 -15.88 -5.34 -6.42
N LEU A 304 -16.77 -4.64 -5.72
CA LEU A 304 -16.80 -4.69 -4.25
C LEU A 304 -17.23 -6.11 -3.84
N PRO A 305 -16.68 -6.64 -2.72
CA PRO A 305 -17.17 -7.91 -2.20
C PRO A 305 -18.66 -7.83 -1.92
N LYS A 306 -19.35 -8.90 -2.22
CA LYS A 306 -20.82 -9.01 -2.06
C LYS A 306 -21.25 -9.32 -0.62
N ASP A 307 -20.37 -9.15 0.36
CA ASP A 307 -20.61 -9.47 1.77
C ASP A 307 -21.23 -8.30 2.52
#